data_bd218d4c53227c3d5b73c08a0acfad31
#
_entry.id   bd218d4c53227c3d5b73c08a0acfad31
#
_cell.length_a   1.000
_cell.length_b   1.000
_cell.length_c   1.000
_cell.angle_alpha   90.00
_cell.angle_beta   90.00
_cell.angle_gamma   90.00
#
_symmetry.space_group_name_H-M   'P 1'
#
loop_
_entity.id
_entity.type
_entity.pdbx_description
1 polymer ?
#
loop_
_entity_poly.entity_id
_entity_poly.type
_entity_poly.pdbx_seq_one_letter_code
_entity_poly.pdbx_strand_id
1 'polypeptide(L)'
;DAPGVYFTESKGGAGDSRVYIRGFDQENSATLINGVPVNDMENGRMFWSNWDGMSDIASAIQIQKGLGATNLVAGQLGGTINIVSGAATAERAFGYKQELGSDSFLKTTFTASTGLLDNGVALSGLVSKKTWNGYVDGTWSDAYSYYFSAHKTFGNGKHTLDANVLGAPQQHGQRDEDQIYTEEDWKSFGSSDYSSSDDFRRASPHRYGSGWGELTEEEYDYLNDNYIGHRGSTDWAHDVLFGGIMHTKQVGDKYLINTRTNYYHKPVWSLNWKWNVDEQSSLSTTFYGSKGRGGGTGPMNTRDTFMGDDGVDDYYKYFNPAEMSDGSGTIDWTQVIANNQQWSSDSEFDTTYSDDMHRSKRIIRASVNHHDWTGVLSTYNRTINDNLKFTTGVDFRSYAGEHYREV
;
A
#
# COMPACT_ATOMS: atom_id res chain seq x y z
N ASP A 1 -22.34 3.80 4.74
CA ASP A 1 -22.04 5.24 4.59
C ASP A 1 -22.26 5.96 5.92
N ALA A 2 -21.19 6.45 6.53
CA ALA A 2 -21.31 7.29 7.73
C ALA A 2 -21.43 8.77 7.31
N PRO A 3 -22.45 9.52 7.75
CA PRO A 3 -22.62 10.92 7.37
C PRO A 3 -21.37 11.75 7.70
N GLY A 4 -20.89 12.56 6.74
CA GLY A 4 -19.68 13.38 6.89
C GLY A 4 -18.36 12.60 6.81
N VAL A 5 -18.39 11.35 6.35
CA VAL A 5 -17.22 10.57 5.97
C VAL A 5 -17.31 10.29 4.48
N TYR A 6 -16.28 10.59 3.74
CA TYR A 6 -16.18 10.28 2.32
C TYR A 6 -14.75 9.86 1.96
N PHE A 7 -14.63 9.16 0.86
CA PHE A 7 -13.33 8.74 0.34
C PHE A 7 -13.17 9.13 -1.12
N THR A 8 -11.94 9.30 -1.55
CA THR A 8 -11.58 9.49 -2.93
C THR A 8 -10.61 8.39 -3.34
N GLU A 9 -10.83 7.82 -4.51
CA GLU A 9 -9.85 6.94 -5.14
C GLU A 9 -8.69 7.75 -5.68
N SER A 10 -7.50 7.21 -5.60
CA SER A 10 -6.30 7.78 -6.18
C SER A 10 -5.55 6.73 -7.00
N LYS A 11 -4.77 7.17 -7.97
CA LYS A 11 -3.80 6.36 -8.72
C LYS A 11 -4.34 5.09 -9.39
N GLY A 12 -5.62 5.09 -9.77
CA GLY A 12 -6.19 4.01 -10.55
C GLY A 12 -7.03 2.99 -9.78
N GLY A 13 -7.31 3.25 -8.50
CA GLY A 13 -8.31 2.51 -7.71
C GLY A 13 -7.80 1.30 -6.92
N ALA A 14 -6.72 0.64 -7.33
CA ALA A 14 -6.11 -0.44 -6.54
C ALA A 14 -5.15 0.08 -5.47
N GLY A 15 -4.83 1.35 -5.56
CA GLY A 15 -3.84 2.02 -4.73
C GLY A 15 -4.43 2.70 -3.50
N ASP A 16 -3.87 3.84 -3.19
CA ASP A 16 -4.11 4.56 -1.97
C ASP A 16 -5.32 5.48 -2.09
N SER A 17 -6.43 5.07 -1.49
CA SER A 17 -7.58 5.95 -1.30
C SER A 17 -7.32 6.93 -0.17
N ARG A 18 -7.99 8.08 -0.21
CA ARG A 18 -7.99 9.04 0.89
C ARG A 18 -9.34 9.06 1.57
N VAL A 19 -9.34 9.05 2.89
CA VAL A 19 -10.56 9.16 3.71
C VAL A 19 -10.59 10.51 4.37
N TYR A 20 -11.75 11.15 4.30
CA TYR A 20 -12.00 12.47 4.90
C TYR A 20 -13.11 12.36 5.93
N ILE A 21 -12.91 12.97 7.10
CA ILE A 21 -13.91 13.06 8.16
C ILE A 21 -14.25 14.53 8.36
N ARG A 22 -15.49 14.95 8.06
CA ARG A 22 -15.95 16.34 8.15
C ARG A 22 -15.08 17.34 7.35
N GLY A 23 -14.48 16.90 6.22
CA GLY A 23 -13.58 17.71 5.41
C GLY A 23 -12.13 17.75 5.91
N PHE A 24 -11.82 17.15 7.06
CA PHE A 24 -10.44 16.97 7.50
C PHE A 24 -9.78 15.81 6.76
N ASP A 25 -8.56 16.04 6.29
CA ASP A 25 -7.74 15.02 5.67
C ASP A 25 -7.35 13.93 6.68
N GLN A 26 -6.99 12.77 6.19
CA GLN A 26 -6.60 11.60 6.99
C GLN A 26 -5.41 11.85 7.91
N GLU A 27 -4.55 12.81 7.61
CA GLU A 27 -3.45 13.27 8.49
C GLU A 27 -3.96 13.85 9.83
N ASN A 28 -5.20 14.38 9.81
CA ASN A 28 -5.88 14.94 10.96
C ASN A 28 -6.86 13.95 11.60
N SER A 29 -6.83 12.68 11.22
CA SER A 29 -7.72 11.63 11.69
C SER A 29 -6.92 10.41 12.12
N ALA A 30 -7.21 9.84 13.29
CA ALA A 30 -6.57 8.62 13.74
C ALA A 30 -7.27 7.40 13.15
N THR A 31 -6.49 6.47 12.60
CA THR A 31 -6.99 5.14 12.22
C THR A 31 -6.38 4.10 13.15
N LEU A 32 -7.25 3.27 13.73
CA LEU A 32 -6.90 2.25 14.69
C LEU A 32 -7.34 0.87 14.20
N ILE A 33 -6.57 -0.14 14.51
CA ILE A 33 -6.93 -1.55 14.36
C ILE A 33 -6.87 -2.19 15.75
N ASN A 34 -8.02 -2.60 16.27
CA ASN A 34 -8.13 -3.11 17.65
C ASN A 34 -7.52 -2.17 18.70
N GLY A 35 -7.67 -0.85 18.50
CA GLY A 35 -7.10 0.17 19.37
C GLY A 35 -5.63 0.51 19.13
N VAL A 36 -4.93 -0.19 18.22
CA VAL A 36 -3.55 0.10 17.83
C VAL A 36 -3.54 1.15 16.71
N PRO A 37 -2.89 2.31 16.90
CA PRO A 37 -2.79 3.33 15.86
C PRO A 37 -1.91 2.84 14.70
N VAL A 38 -2.39 2.98 13.46
CA VAL A 38 -1.74 2.49 12.24
C VAL A 38 -1.46 3.55 11.19
N ASN A 39 -1.75 4.82 11.48
CA ASN A 39 -1.29 5.92 10.64
C ASN A 39 0.24 5.89 10.53
N ASP A 40 0.73 6.26 9.36
CA ASP A 40 2.16 6.39 9.12
C ASP A 40 2.77 7.39 10.10
N MET A 41 3.90 7.02 10.70
CA MET A 41 4.51 7.77 11.81
C MET A 41 5.23 9.04 11.36
N GLU A 42 5.57 9.14 10.08
CA GLU A 42 6.33 10.28 9.55
C GLU A 42 5.41 11.35 8.99
N ASN A 43 4.33 10.94 8.31
CA ASN A 43 3.45 11.88 7.61
C ASN A 43 2.00 11.86 8.10
N GLY A 44 1.66 10.98 9.03
CA GLY A 44 0.29 10.85 9.59
C GLY A 44 -0.73 10.22 8.65
N ARG A 45 -0.35 9.82 7.44
CA ARG A 45 -1.27 9.30 6.42
C ARG A 45 -1.63 7.85 6.66
N MET A 46 -2.75 7.47 6.09
CA MET A 46 -3.16 6.08 5.99
C MET A 46 -2.99 5.60 4.54
N PHE A 47 -2.20 4.56 4.33
CA PHE A 47 -2.00 3.90 3.04
C PHE A 47 -2.86 2.64 3.01
N TRP A 48 -4.06 2.75 2.48
CA TRP A 48 -5.08 1.69 2.56
C TRP A 48 -4.70 0.42 1.80
N SER A 49 -3.86 0.52 0.79
CA SER A 49 -3.32 -0.64 0.07
C SER A 49 -2.54 -1.60 0.98
N ASN A 50 -1.95 -1.13 2.07
CA ASN A 50 -1.26 -1.97 3.05
C ASN A 50 -2.21 -2.81 3.92
N TRP A 51 -3.50 -2.58 3.82
CA TRP A 51 -4.54 -3.17 4.67
C TRP A 51 -5.61 -3.89 3.84
N ASP A 52 -5.23 -4.45 2.70
CA ASP A 52 -6.14 -5.28 1.89
C ASP A 52 -6.71 -6.41 2.74
N GLY A 53 -7.99 -6.72 2.55
CA GLY A 53 -8.67 -7.74 3.34
C GLY A 53 -9.21 -7.29 4.71
N MET A 54 -8.95 -6.04 5.15
CA MET A 54 -9.49 -5.53 6.43
C MET A 54 -11.01 -5.59 6.51
N SER A 55 -11.71 -5.38 5.40
CA SER A 55 -13.18 -5.48 5.35
C SER A 55 -13.71 -6.88 5.64
N ASP A 56 -12.91 -7.91 5.36
CA ASP A 56 -13.31 -9.31 5.56
C ASP A 56 -13.13 -9.78 7.01
N ILE A 57 -12.30 -9.09 7.79
CA ILE A 57 -12.03 -9.41 9.21
C ILE A 57 -12.75 -8.48 10.18
N ALA A 58 -13.22 -7.32 9.71
CA ALA A 58 -13.84 -6.34 10.55
C ALA A 58 -15.19 -6.83 11.08
N SER A 59 -15.32 -6.98 12.40
CA SER A 59 -16.61 -7.23 13.08
C SER A 59 -17.39 -5.93 13.28
N ALA A 60 -16.69 -4.79 13.41
CA ALA A 60 -17.27 -3.46 13.52
C ALA A 60 -16.26 -2.40 13.05
N ILE A 61 -16.78 -1.31 12.49
CA ILE A 61 -16.05 -0.08 12.22
C ILE A 61 -16.68 1.03 13.05
N GLN A 62 -15.94 1.53 14.02
CA GLN A 62 -16.37 2.59 14.91
C GLN A 62 -15.80 3.92 14.42
N ILE A 63 -16.67 4.90 14.16
CA ILE A 63 -16.24 6.22 13.70
C ILE A 63 -16.66 7.25 14.72
N GLN A 64 -15.70 7.94 15.31
CA GLN A 64 -15.91 9.08 16.18
C GLN A 64 -15.47 10.35 15.46
N LYS A 65 -16.36 11.32 15.37
CA LYS A 65 -16.15 12.57 14.64
C LYS A 65 -15.74 13.69 15.58
N GLY A 66 -14.71 14.44 15.21
CA GLY A 66 -14.21 15.58 15.98
C GLY A 66 -13.38 15.16 17.19
N LEU A 67 -13.06 16.14 18.03
CA LEU A 67 -12.36 15.95 19.30
C LEU A 67 -13.23 15.12 20.24
N GLY A 68 -13.12 13.84 20.17
CA GLY A 68 -13.72 12.94 21.13
C GLY A 68 -12.76 12.60 22.25
N ALA A 69 -13.29 12.37 23.45
CA ALA A 69 -12.52 11.77 24.52
C ALA A 69 -12.25 10.28 24.18
N THR A 70 -11.38 10.03 23.20
CA THR A 70 -10.88 8.69 23.02
C THR A 70 -9.72 8.50 23.99
N ASN A 71 -9.88 7.55 24.90
CA ASN A 71 -8.82 7.15 25.81
C ASN A 71 -7.69 6.37 25.08
N LEU A 72 -7.74 6.32 23.76
CA LEU A 72 -6.90 5.43 22.94
C LEU A 72 -5.77 6.17 22.21
N VAL A 73 -5.94 7.46 21.91
CA VAL A 73 -4.92 8.24 21.15
C VAL A 73 -5.06 9.71 21.50
N ALA A 74 -3.97 10.49 21.39
CA ALA A 74 -4.01 11.95 21.43
C ALA A 74 -5.04 12.46 20.40
N GLY A 75 -5.94 13.32 20.84
CA GLY A 75 -7.11 13.74 20.07
C GLY A 75 -6.75 14.30 18.70
N GLN A 76 -7.32 13.72 17.67
CA GLN A 76 -7.22 14.20 16.29
C GLN A 76 -8.42 15.08 15.95
N LEU A 77 -8.19 16.20 15.27
CA LEU A 77 -9.24 17.21 14.99
C LEU A 77 -10.38 16.64 14.12
N GLY A 78 -10.06 15.80 13.15
CA GLY A 78 -11.03 15.18 12.25
C GLY A 78 -11.86 14.10 12.93
N GLY A 79 -11.23 13.31 13.79
CA GLY A 79 -11.87 12.21 14.49
C GLY A 79 -11.04 10.93 14.50
N THR A 80 -11.71 9.82 14.80
CA THR A 80 -11.06 8.50 14.91
C THR A 80 -11.89 7.45 14.18
N ILE A 81 -11.20 6.59 13.43
CA ILE A 81 -11.73 5.35 12.85
C ILE A 81 -11.09 4.19 13.59
N ASN A 82 -11.87 3.34 14.24
CA ASN A 82 -11.35 2.13 14.87
C ASN A 82 -12.00 0.90 14.22
N ILE A 83 -11.17 0.07 13.62
CA ILE A 83 -11.57 -1.19 12.99
C ILE A 83 -11.39 -2.28 14.04
N VAL A 84 -12.50 -2.91 14.41
CA VAL A 84 -12.52 -3.94 15.44
C VAL A 84 -12.64 -5.31 14.80
N SER A 85 -11.78 -6.21 15.18
CA SER A 85 -11.78 -7.62 14.78
C SER A 85 -11.41 -8.47 15.98
N GLY A 86 -11.77 -9.75 16.00
CA GLY A 86 -11.35 -10.62 17.09
C GLY A 86 -12.01 -12.00 17.09
N ALA A 87 -11.32 -12.97 17.67
CA ALA A 87 -11.79 -14.35 17.76
C ALA A 87 -12.92 -14.54 18.76
N ALA A 88 -12.96 -13.74 19.83
CA ALA A 88 -13.89 -13.93 20.94
C ALA A 88 -15.37 -13.73 20.54
N THR A 89 -15.62 -12.90 19.53
CA THR A 89 -16.97 -12.59 19.04
C THR A 89 -17.39 -13.40 17.83
N ALA A 90 -16.46 -14.16 17.25
CA ALA A 90 -16.74 -14.98 16.09
C ALA A 90 -17.49 -16.26 16.49
N GLU A 91 -18.51 -16.63 15.73
CA GLU A 91 -19.16 -17.93 15.86
C GLU A 91 -18.25 -19.03 15.28
N ARG A 92 -18.48 -20.29 15.71
CA ARG A 92 -17.79 -21.44 15.11
C ARG A 92 -18.23 -21.59 13.66
N ALA A 93 -17.30 -21.36 12.73
CA ALA A 93 -17.59 -21.39 11.31
C ALA A 93 -16.34 -21.68 10.49
N PHE A 94 -16.58 -22.18 9.29
CA PHE A 94 -15.63 -22.17 8.17
C PHE A 94 -16.32 -21.46 7.03
N GLY A 95 -15.63 -20.50 6.40
CA GLY A 95 -16.14 -19.70 5.30
C GLY A 95 -15.26 -19.77 4.07
N TYR A 96 -15.89 -19.79 2.92
CA TYR A 96 -15.28 -19.59 1.61
C TYR A 96 -16.06 -18.49 0.89
N LYS A 97 -15.37 -17.49 0.38
CA LYS A 97 -15.95 -16.40 -0.38
C LYS A 97 -15.17 -16.20 -1.67
N GLN A 98 -15.89 -16.13 -2.78
CA GLN A 98 -15.35 -15.82 -4.09
C GLN A 98 -15.98 -14.53 -4.59
N GLU A 99 -15.15 -13.55 -4.95
CA GLU A 99 -15.59 -12.25 -5.48
C GLU A 99 -15.06 -12.11 -6.90
N LEU A 100 -15.93 -11.72 -7.81
CA LEU A 100 -15.68 -11.49 -9.23
C LEU A 100 -16.10 -10.06 -9.57
N GLY A 101 -15.35 -9.41 -10.44
CA GLY A 101 -15.65 -8.05 -10.87
C GLY A 101 -15.14 -7.74 -12.28
N SER A 102 -15.30 -6.48 -12.68
CA SER A 102 -14.76 -5.98 -13.95
C SER A 102 -13.23 -6.06 -13.97
N ASP A 103 -12.67 -6.00 -15.18
CA ASP A 103 -11.24 -5.98 -15.43
C ASP A 103 -10.51 -7.17 -14.78
N SER A 104 -11.12 -8.35 -14.87
CA SER A 104 -10.63 -9.62 -14.30
C SER A 104 -10.40 -9.60 -12.79
N PHE A 105 -11.16 -8.77 -12.06
CA PHE A 105 -11.08 -8.80 -10.61
C PHE A 105 -11.49 -10.17 -10.08
N LEU A 106 -10.59 -10.77 -9.29
CA LEU A 106 -10.79 -12.06 -8.65
C LEU A 106 -10.26 -11.99 -7.23
N LYS A 107 -11.11 -12.26 -6.23
CA LYS A 107 -10.68 -12.41 -4.84
C LYS A 107 -11.24 -13.67 -4.24
N THR A 108 -10.37 -14.47 -3.66
CA THR A 108 -10.70 -15.72 -2.97
C THR A 108 -10.33 -15.56 -1.50
N THR A 109 -11.28 -15.80 -0.61
CA THR A 109 -11.11 -15.67 0.84
C THR A 109 -11.53 -16.94 1.55
N PHE A 110 -10.69 -17.42 2.45
CA PHE A 110 -10.99 -18.49 3.39
C PHE A 110 -10.96 -17.94 4.81
N THR A 111 -11.98 -18.31 5.60
CA THR A 111 -12.08 -17.95 7.01
C THR A 111 -12.34 -19.18 7.85
N ALA A 112 -11.81 -19.19 9.07
CA ALA A 112 -12.10 -20.26 10.03
C ALA A 112 -12.18 -19.67 11.44
N SER A 113 -13.12 -20.15 12.25
CA SER A 113 -13.23 -19.79 13.65
C SER A 113 -13.68 -21.02 14.48
N THR A 114 -13.10 -21.17 15.67
CA THR A 114 -13.53 -22.19 16.62
C THR A 114 -14.79 -21.77 17.40
N GLY A 115 -15.15 -20.48 17.37
CA GLY A 115 -16.00 -19.90 18.39
C GLY A 115 -15.34 -19.92 19.78
N LEU A 116 -16.02 -19.43 20.78
CA LEU A 116 -15.58 -19.49 22.18
C LEU A 116 -15.79 -20.91 22.72
N LEU A 117 -14.71 -21.59 23.07
CA LEU A 117 -14.71 -22.91 23.65
C LEU A 117 -14.97 -22.86 25.16
N ASP A 118 -15.43 -23.97 25.76
CA ASP A 118 -15.74 -24.09 27.20
C ASP A 118 -14.54 -23.74 28.11
N ASN A 119 -13.34 -23.97 27.63
CA ASN A 119 -12.11 -23.61 28.34
C ASN A 119 -11.75 -22.14 28.23
N GLY A 120 -12.59 -21.28 27.61
CA GLY A 120 -12.39 -19.86 27.43
C GLY A 120 -11.36 -19.48 26.34
N VAL A 121 -11.06 -20.40 25.42
CA VAL A 121 -10.21 -20.15 24.24
C VAL A 121 -11.09 -19.92 23.02
N ALA A 122 -10.71 -18.97 22.16
CA ALA A 122 -11.22 -18.87 20.82
C ALA A 122 -10.08 -18.59 19.84
N LEU A 123 -10.14 -19.17 18.66
CA LEU A 123 -9.18 -18.97 17.57
C LEU A 123 -9.95 -18.56 16.32
N SER A 124 -9.43 -17.61 15.57
CA SER A 124 -9.94 -17.29 14.24
C SER A 124 -8.81 -16.94 13.29
N GLY A 125 -9.05 -17.17 12.01
CA GLY A 125 -8.11 -16.87 10.96
C GLY A 125 -8.79 -16.57 9.63
N LEU A 126 -8.08 -15.82 8.81
CA LEU A 126 -8.43 -15.49 7.44
C LEU A 126 -7.17 -15.54 6.58
N VAL A 127 -7.32 -16.08 5.38
CA VAL A 127 -6.34 -15.93 4.30
C VAL A 127 -7.09 -15.58 3.01
N SER A 128 -6.55 -14.65 2.22
CA SER A 128 -7.12 -14.31 0.92
C SER A 128 -6.05 -14.05 -0.14
N LYS A 129 -6.45 -14.22 -1.41
CA LYS A 129 -5.70 -13.80 -2.58
C LYS A 129 -6.59 -12.96 -3.47
N LYS A 130 -6.08 -11.80 -3.88
CA LYS A 130 -6.72 -10.90 -4.84
C LYS A 130 -5.81 -10.73 -6.05
N THR A 131 -6.41 -10.76 -7.25
CA THR A 131 -5.78 -10.36 -8.50
C THR A 131 -6.73 -9.44 -9.25
N TRP A 132 -6.21 -8.43 -9.92
CA TRP A 132 -6.99 -7.47 -10.70
C TRP A 132 -6.13 -6.85 -11.79
N ASN A 133 -6.67 -6.68 -12.99
CA ASN A 133 -5.97 -6.02 -14.09
C ASN A 133 -6.00 -4.48 -13.97
N GLY A 134 -6.86 -3.95 -13.10
CA GLY A 134 -7.03 -2.51 -12.90
C GLY A 134 -8.07 -1.89 -13.84
N TYR A 135 -8.81 -0.92 -13.32
CA TYR A 135 -9.74 -0.13 -14.11
C TYR A 135 -9.01 0.83 -15.07
N VAL A 136 -7.91 1.41 -14.61
CA VAL A 136 -7.00 2.21 -15.42
C VAL A 136 -5.93 1.29 -15.99
N ASP A 137 -5.61 1.50 -17.26
CA ASP A 137 -4.59 0.69 -17.95
C ASP A 137 -3.24 0.77 -17.23
N GLY A 138 -2.58 -0.39 -17.12
CA GLY A 138 -1.30 -0.51 -16.39
C GLY A 138 -1.41 -0.51 -14.86
N THR A 139 -2.60 -0.39 -14.28
CA THR A 139 -2.79 -0.37 -12.81
C THR A 139 -3.23 -1.72 -12.22
N TRP A 140 -2.65 -2.79 -12.70
CA TRP A 140 -2.88 -4.13 -12.16
C TRP A 140 -2.57 -4.20 -10.64
N SER A 141 -3.18 -5.16 -9.94
CA SER A 141 -2.96 -5.37 -8.50
C SER A 141 -2.96 -6.85 -8.15
N ASP A 142 -1.95 -7.26 -7.40
CA ASP A 142 -1.87 -8.56 -6.74
C ASP A 142 -1.70 -8.35 -5.24
N ALA A 143 -2.52 -9.02 -4.45
CA ALA A 143 -2.45 -8.94 -3.01
C ALA A 143 -2.80 -10.27 -2.35
N TYR A 144 -2.14 -10.54 -1.25
CA TYR A 144 -2.53 -11.56 -0.29
C TYR A 144 -2.90 -10.87 1.02
N SER A 145 -3.77 -11.49 1.80
CA SER A 145 -4.08 -10.99 3.13
C SER A 145 -4.15 -12.16 4.10
N TYR A 146 -3.68 -11.93 5.30
CA TYR A 146 -3.81 -12.88 6.38
C TYR A 146 -4.17 -12.19 7.68
N TYR A 147 -4.94 -12.89 8.48
CA TYR A 147 -5.29 -12.50 9.84
C TYR A 147 -5.39 -13.72 10.72
N PHE A 148 -4.78 -13.66 11.89
CA PHE A 148 -4.92 -14.68 12.91
C PHE A 148 -5.16 -14.01 14.26
N SER A 149 -6.14 -14.54 15.00
CA SER A 149 -6.51 -14.08 16.32
C SER A 149 -6.66 -15.24 17.27
N ALA A 150 -6.15 -15.06 18.48
CA ALA A 150 -6.31 -15.99 19.58
C ALA A 150 -6.81 -15.21 20.81
N HIS A 151 -7.86 -15.73 21.41
CA HIS A 151 -8.46 -15.20 22.63
C HIS A 151 -8.36 -16.21 23.78
N LYS A 152 -8.14 -15.73 25.00
CA LYS A 152 -8.18 -16.52 26.21
C LYS A 152 -8.77 -15.73 27.38
N THR A 153 -9.80 -16.27 27.99
CA THR A 153 -10.33 -15.81 29.28
C THR A 153 -9.86 -16.75 30.39
N PHE A 154 -9.37 -16.22 31.52
CA PHE A 154 -8.88 -17.00 32.64
C PHE A 154 -9.07 -16.24 33.97
N GLY A 155 -8.72 -16.88 35.10
CA GLY A 155 -8.87 -16.26 36.42
C GLY A 155 -10.31 -15.93 36.79
N ASN A 156 -11.24 -16.88 36.55
CA ASN A 156 -12.68 -16.71 36.76
C ASN A 156 -13.27 -15.51 36.01
N GLY A 157 -12.81 -15.26 34.78
CA GLY A 157 -13.27 -14.15 33.96
C GLY A 157 -12.63 -12.79 34.25
N LYS A 158 -11.73 -12.72 35.22
CA LYS A 158 -11.04 -11.46 35.55
C LYS A 158 -10.01 -11.04 34.52
N HIS A 159 -9.43 -11.98 33.80
CA HIS A 159 -8.40 -11.70 32.80
C HIS A 159 -8.85 -12.13 31.42
N THR A 160 -8.56 -11.29 30.45
CA THR A 160 -8.73 -11.56 29.04
C THR A 160 -7.43 -11.25 28.32
N LEU A 161 -6.98 -12.16 27.46
CA LEU A 161 -5.81 -11.99 26.61
C LEU A 161 -6.23 -12.19 25.15
N ASP A 162 -5.95 -11.20 24.30
CA ASP A 162 -6.21 -11.24 22.85
C ASP A 162 -4.89 -11.01 22.10
N ALA A 163 -4.46 -12.01 21.36
CA ALA A 163 -3.31 -11.91 20.48
C ALA A 163 -3.80 -11.85 19.03
N ASN A 164 -3.28 -10.89 18.27
CA ASN A 164 -3.65 -10.69 16.87
C ASN A 164 -2.40 -10.49 16.03
N VAL A 165 -2.43 -11.02 14.81
CA VAL A 165 -1.48 -10.68 13.75
C VAL A 165 -2.24 -10.55 12.44
N LEU A 166 -1.92 -9.52 11.68
CA LEU A 166 -2.49 -9.26 10.36
C LEU A 166 -1.43 -8.71 9.43
N GLY A 167 -1.59 -8.94 8.15
CA GLY A 167 -0.74 -8.36 7.12
C GLY A 167 -1.35 -8.56 5.75
N ALA A 168 -0.94 -7.71 4.82
CA ALA A 168 -1.39 -7.73 3.44
C ALA A 168 -0.20 -7.44 2.51
N PRO A 169 0.66 -8.44 2.23
CA PRO A 169 1.65 -8.29 1.19
C PRO A 169 0.97 -8.04 -0.15
N GLN A 170 1.35 -6.95 -0.81
CA GLN A 170 0.72 -6.49 -2.04
C GLN A 170 1.72 -5.82 -2.97
N GLN A 171 1.39 -5.84 -4.25
CA GLN A 171 2.02 -5.05 -5.30
C GLN A 171 0.98 -4.59 -6.30
N HIS A 172 1.13 -3.38 -6.82
CA HIS A 172 0.24 -2.84 -7.84
C HIS A 172 0.90 -1.76 -8.68
N GLY A 173 0.50 -1.68 -9.95
CA GLY A 173 0.82 -0.55 -10.81
C GLY A 173 0.01 0.69 -10.40
N GLN A 174 0.62 1.85 -10.51
CA GLN A 174 -0.02 3.13 -10.21
C GLN A 174 -0.21 3.95 -11.48
N ARG A 175 -1.32 4.67 -11.55
CA ARG A 175 -1.51 5.74 -12.52
C ARG A 175 -0.56 6.89 -12.17
N ASP A 176 0.10 7.46 -13.18
CA ASP A 176 0.80 8.72 -13.00
C ASP A 176 -0.21 9.87 -13.01
N GLU A 177 -0.42 10.51 -11.87
CA GLU A 177 -1.42 11.58 -11.71
C GLU A 177 -0.97 12.88 -12.38
N ASP A 178 0.35 13.07 -12.53
CA ASP A 178 0.93 14.30 -13.06
C ASP A 178 0.90 14.36 -14.59
N GLN A 179 0.41 13.31 -15.25
CA GLN A 179 0.47 13.14 -16.70
C GLN A 179 -0.89 12.81 -17.33
N ILE A 180 -1.93 13.52 -16.96
CA ILE A 180 -3.13 13.58 -17.80
C ILE A 180 -2.87 14.64 -18.88
N TYR A 181 -2.24 14.23 -19.97
CA TYR A 181 -2.03 15.12 -21.09
C TYR A 181 -3.37 15.43 -21.76
N THR A 182 -3.62 16.72 -21.97
CA THR A 182 -4.72 17.15 -22.83
C THR A 182 -4.31 17.03 -24.29
N GLU A 183 -5.27 17.04 -25.22
CA GLU A 183 -4.99 17.07 -26.66
C GLU A 183 -4.06 18.26 -27.03
N GLU A 184 -4.14 19.34 -26.26
CA GLU A 184 -3.32 20.55 -26.43
C GLU A 184 -1.89 20.31 -25.99
N ASP A 185 -1.68 19.56 -24.92
CA ASP A 185 -0.34 19.19 -24.44
C ASP A 185 0.38 18.32 -25.47
N TRP A 186 -0.29 17.31 -26.04
CA TRP A 186 0.28 16.48 -27.09
C TRP A 186 0.68 17.25 -28.33
N LYS A 187 -0.12 18.22 -28.76
CA LYS A 187 0.22 19.10 -29.89
C LYS A 187 1.42 19.99 -29.60
N SER A 188 1.60 20.43 -28.34
CA SER A 188 2.73 21.26 -27.93
C SER A 188 4.06 20.52 -27.91
N PHE A 189 4.06 19.21 -27.74
CA PHE A 189 5.26 18.37 -27.79
C PHE A 189 5.84 18.17 -29.19
N GLY A 190 5.22 18.74 -30.22
CA GLY A 190 5.79 18.80 -31.57
C GLY A 190 5.78 17.48 -32.32
N SER A 191 5.00 16.52 -31.91
CA SER A 191 4.78 15.30 -32.68
C SER A 191 3.91 15.63 -33.89
N SER A 192 4.55 15.76 -35.04
CA SER A 192 3.89 16.06 -36.34
C SER A 192 3.00 14.91 -36.84
N ASP A 193 3.08 13.76 -36.20
CA ASP A 193 2.38 12.54 -36.59
C ASP A 193 1.05 12.34 -35.85
N TYR A 194 0.74 13.18 -34.87
CA TYR A 194 -0.58 13.21 -34.24
C TYR A 194 -1.61 13.86 -35.16
N SER A 195 -1.88 13.22 -36.27
CA SER A 195 -2.75 13.78 -37.32
C SER A 195 -4.23 13.47 -37.10
N SER A 196 -4.61 12.67 -36.10
CA SER A 196 -6.02 12.39 -35.87
C SER A 196 -6.39 12.42 -34.39
N SER A 197 -7.36 13.27 -34.07
CA SER A 197 -8.10 13.24 -32.81
C SER A 197 -8.77 11.89 -32.50
N ASP A 198 -8.74 10.94 -33.44
CA ASP A 198 -9.38 9.64 -33.31
C ASP A 198 -8.50 8.64 -32.55
N ASP A 199 -7.18 8.75 -32.63
CA ASP A 199 -6.28 7.87 -31.88
C ASP A 199 -6.25 8.21 -30.38
N PHE A 200 -6.34 9.48 -30.04
CA PHE A 200 -6.50 9.93 -28.66
C PHE A 200 -7.85 9.53 -28.03
N ARG A 201 -8.89 9.38 -28.83
CA ARG A 201 -10.24 8.98 -28.37
C ARG A 201 -10.39 7.48 -28.11
N ARG A 202 -9.44 6.64 -28.52
CA ARG A 202 -9.51 5.20 -28.29
C ARG A 202 -9.26 4.81 -26.83
N ALA A 203 -8.43 5.54 -26.12
CA ALA A 203 -8.33 5.38 -24.68
C ALA A 203 -9.41 6.24 -24.01
N SER A 204 -10.36 5.61 -23.31
CA SER A 204 -11.24 6.37 -22.43
C SER A 204 -10.39 7.23 -21.52
N PRO A 205 -10.62 8.56 -21.41
CA PRO A 205 -9.84 9.42 -20.52
C PRO A 205 -9.81 8.91 -19.07
N HIS A 206 -10.85 8.16 -18.68
CA HIS A 206 -10.95 7.56 -17.36
C HIS A 206 -10.05 6.33 -17.17
N ARG A 207 -9.72 5.63 -18.26
CA ARG A 207 -8.87 4.45 -18.24
C ARG A 207 -7.42 4.74 -18.60
N TYR A 208 -7.13 5.90 -19.13
CA TYR A 208 -5.79 6.24 -19.59
C TYR A 208 -4.79 6.39 -18.42
N GLY A 209 -3.63 5.82 -18.58
CA GLY A 209 -2.44 6.02 -17.76
C GLY A 209 -1.21 6.09 -18.66
N SER A 210 -0.28 6.99 -18.41
CA SER A 210 0.89 7.27 -19.27
C SER A 210 2.17 6.53 -18.85
N GLY A 211 2.22 6.03 -17.62
CA GLY A 211 3.44 5.49 -17.03
C GLY A 211 3.74 4.02 -17.37
N TRP A 212 3.06 3.42 -18.33
CA TRP A 212 3.19 2.02 -18.70
C TRP A 212 3.35 1.82 -20.20
N GLY A 213 3.68 0.61 -20.61
CA GLY A 213 3.73 0.19 -22.00
C GLY A 213 3.75 -1.31 -22.16
N GLU A 214 3.64 -1.76 -23.40
CA GLU A 214 3.71 -3.17 -23.74
C GLU A 214 5.18 -3.57 -24.04
N LEU A 215 5.51 -4.80 -23.68
CA LEU A 215 6.76 -5.47 -24.02
C LEU A 215 6.48 -6.56 -25.04
N THR A 216 7.47 -6.91 -25.84
CA THR A 216 7.47 -8.19 -26.54
C THR A 216 7.65 -9.34 -25.54
N GLU A 217 7.25 -10.55 -25.91
CA GLU A 217 7.46 -11.75 -25.06
C GLU A 217 8.95 -11.96 -24.74
N GLU A 218 9.84 -11.74 -25.72
CA GLU A 218 11.28 -11.85 -25.56
C GLU A 218 11.84 -10.83 -24.55
N GLU A 219 11.40 -9.59 -24.60
CA GLU A 219 11.76 -8.54 -23.64
C GLU A 219 11.25 -8.85 -22.23
N TYR A 220 10.02 -9.34 -22.15
CA TYR A 220 9.41 -9.74 -20.88
C TYR A 220 10.18 -10.88 -20.22
N ASP A 221 10.48 -11.93 -20.98
CA ASP A 221 11.25 -13.09 -20.49
C ASP A 221 12.68 -12.66 -20.09
N TYR A 222 13.33 -11.84 -20.94
CA TYR A 222 14.66 -11.32 -20.63
C TYR A 222 14.68 -10.53 -19.33
N LEU A 223 13.72 -9.63 -19.11
CA LEU A 223 13.63 -8.83 -17.90
C LEU A 223 13.35 -9.70 -16.67
N ASN A 224 12.49 -10.70 -16.77
CA ASN A 224 12.19 -11.60 -15.66
C ASN A 224 13.36 -12.53 -15.30
N ASP A 225 14.09 -13.02 -16.28
CA ASP A 225 15.23 -13.94 -16.08
C ASP A 225 16.48 -13.21 -15.58
N ASN A 226 16.68 -11.99 -16.05
CA ASN A 226 17.90 -11.21 -15.77
C ASN A 226 17.64 -10.08 -14.79
N TYR A 227 16.40 -9.84 -14.44
CA TYR A 227 16.05 -8.76 -13.54
C TYR A 227 16.56 -9.05 -12.14
N ILE A 228 17.61 -8.35 -11.79
CA ILE A 228 18.10 -8.26 -10.41
C ILE A 228 17.22 -7.20 -9.74
N GLY A 229 15.92 -7.49 -9.62
CA GLY A 229 14.98 -6.58 -9.00
C GLY A 229 15.41 -6.24 -7.57
N HIS A 230 14.78 -5.25 -7.00
CA HIS A 230 15.02 -4.66 -5.67
C HIS A 230 14.96 -5.69 -4.51
N ARG A 231 15.75 -6.78 -4.62
CA ARG A 231 15.74 -7.92 -3.69
C ARG A 231 16.06 -7.52 -2.26
N GLY A 232 16.84 -6.45 -2.08
CA GLY A 232 17.15 -5.92 -0.76
C GLY A 232 15.99 -5.17 -0.12
N SER A 233 15.04 -4.70 -0.92
CA SER A 233 13.89 -3.90 -0.46
C SER A 233 12.65 -4.71 -0.12
N THR A 234 12.63 -6.00 -0.45
CA THR A 234 11.53 -6.90 -0.16
C THR A 234 11.74 -7.66 1.15
N ASP A 235 10.65 -8.17 1.70
CA ASP A 235 10.68 -9.18 2.73
C ASP A 235 10.41 -10.57 2.14
N TRP A 236 10.55 -11.60 2.98
CA TRP A 236 10.29 -12.98 2.58
C TRP A 236 8.91 -13.19 1.94
N ALA A 237 7.89 -12.40 2.34
CA ALA A 237 6.55 -12.56 1.82
C ALA A 237 6.47 -12.15 0.35
N HIS A 238 7.15 -11.06 -0.04
CA HIS A 238 7.26 -10.67 -1.44
C HIS A 238 8.04 -11.69 -2.25
N ASP A 239 9.17 -12.17 -1.74
CA ASP A 239 10.00 -13.16 -2.43
C ASP A 239 9.24 -14.46 -2.67
N VAL A 240 8.52 -14.96 -1.65
CA VAL A 240 7.79 -16.23 -1.74
C VAL A 240 6.48 -16.10 -2.54
N LEU A 241 5.75 -15.00 -2.37
CA LEU A 241 4.40 -14.86 -2.93
C LEU A 241 4.39 -14.28 -4.35
N PHE A 242 5.39 -13.45 -4.68
CA PHE A 242 5.43 -12.69 -5.93
C PHE A 242 6.72 -12.92 -6.74
N GLY A 243 7.68 -13.71 -6.24
CA GLY A 243 8.98 -13.90 -6.91
C GLY A 243 9.90 -12.69 -6.87
N GLY A 244 9.67 -11.77 -5.94
CA GLY A 244 10.32 -10.47 -5.85
C GLY A 244 9.45 -9.35 -6.42
N ILE A 245 10.02 -8.14 -6.52
CA ILE A 245 9.30 -7.00 -7.10
C ILE A 245 9.35 -7.09 -8.61
N MET A 246 8.18 -7.10 -9.22
CA MET A 246 8.05 -7.12 -10.66
C MET A 246 7.42 -5.82 -11.14
N HIS A 247 8.11 -5.11 -12.02
CA HIS A 247 7.54 -4.00 -12.77
C HIS A 247 6.69 -4.48 -13.94
N THR A 248 6.83 -5.77 -14.25
CA THR A 248 6.22 -6.42 -15.40
C THR A 248 5.05 -7.28 -14.95
N LYS A 249 4.04 -7.37 -15.79
CA LYS A 249 2.85 -8.21 -15.56
C LYS A 249 2.33 -8.76 -16.87
N GLN A 250 2.08 -10.06 -16.92
CA GLN A 250 1.28 -10.63 -18.01
C GLN A 250 -0.20 -10.42 -17.72
N VAL A 251 -0.91 -9.78 -18.64
CA VAL A 251 -2.35 -9.50 -18.58
C VAL A 251 -3.00 -10.05 -19.86
N GLY A 252 -3.59 -11.23 -19.76
CA GLY A 252 -4.08 -11.95 -20.95
C GLY A 252 -2.94 -12.39 -21.86
N ASP A 253 -2.94 -11.91 -23.09
CA ASP A 253 -1.91 -12.12 -24.11
C ASP A 253 -0.87 -10.99 -24.19
N LYS A 254 -0.98 -9.98 -23.32
CA LYS A 254 -0.10 -8.82 -23.28
C LYS A 254 0.89 -8.88 -22.13
N TYR A 255 2.09 -8.42 -22.40
CA TYR A 255 3.15 -8.26 -21.42
C TYR A 255 3.33 -6.76 -21.12
N LEU A 256 3.05 -6.37 -19.89
CA LEU A 256 3.03 -4.96 -19.48
C LEU A 256 4.19 -4.63 -18.56
N ILE A 257 4.72 -3.43 -18.67
CA ILE A 257 5.64 -2.84 -17.71
C ILE A 257 5.10 -1.47 -17.27
N ASN A 258 5.12 -1.21 -15.96
CA ASN A 258 4.74 0.08 -15.39
C ASN A 258 5.92 0.67 -14.64
N THR A 259 6.26 1.91 -14.94
CA THR A 259 7.35 2.64 -14.25
C THR A 259 7.05 2.90 -12.78
N ARG A 260 5.75 3.00 -12.43
CA ARG A 260 5.29 3.26 -11.08
C ARG A 260 4.57 2.05 -10.51
N THR A 261 5.32 1.26 -9.76
CA THR A 261 4.80 0.11 -9.01
C THR A 261 4.97 0.38 -7.53
N ASN A 262 3.92 0.15 -6.77
CA ASN A 262 3.95 0.22 -5.31
C ASN A 262 3.89 -1.21 -4.76
N TYR A 263 4.71 -1.49 -3.74
CA TYR A 263 4.81 -2.80 -3.13
C TYR A 263 5.11 -2.66 -1.64
N TYR A 264 4.28 -3.28 -0.81
CA TYR A 264 4.43 -3.23 0.64
C TYR A 264 3.96 -4.50 1.31
N HIS A 265 4.62 -4.83 2.40
CA HIS A 265 4.15 -5.73 3.43
C HIS A 265 4.40 -5.08 4.79
N LYS A 266 3.35 -4.65 5.46
CA LYS A 266 3.39 -3.99 6.78
C LYS A 266 2.57 -4.78 7.79
N PRO A 267 3.05 -5.97 8.24
CA PRO A 267 2.34 -6.75 9.24
C PRO A 267 2.27 -6.01 10.56
N VAL A 268 1.12 -6.11 11.23
CA VAL A 268 0.93 -5.61 12.59
C VAL A 268 0.56 -6.77 13.51
N TRP A 269 1.19 -6.81 14.64
CA TRP A 269 0.84 -7.71 15.73
C TRP A 269 0.43 -6.92 16.97
N SER A 270 -0.47 -7.48 17.75
CA SER A 270 -0.85 -6.93 19.05
C SER A 270 -1.15 -8.02 20.06
N LEU A 271 -0.86 -7.73 21.33
CA LEU A 271 -1.20 -8.54 22.47
C LEU A 271 -1.93 -7.64 23.47
N ASN A 272 -3.22 -7.83 23.59
CA ASN A 272 -4.10 -7.05 24.45
C ASN A 272 -4.39 -7.86 25.71
N TRP A 273 -4.03 -7.32 26.86
CA TRP A 273 -4.35 -7.88 28.16
C TRP A 273 -5.30 -6.95 28.91
N LYS A 274 -6.48 -7.47 29.26
CA LYS A 274 -7.42 -6.76 30.12
C LYS A 274 -7.53 -7.48 31.45
N TRP A 275 -7.43 -6.72 32.53
CA TRP A 275 -7.61 -7.18 33.89
C TRP A 275 -8.73 -6.39 34.57
N ASN A 276 -9.81 -7.07 34.92
CA ASN A 276 -10.85 -6.57 35.80
C ASN A 276 -10.38 -6.79 37.25
N VAL A 277 -9.74 -5.78 37.82
CA VAL A 277 -9.14 -5.84 39.18
C VAL A 277 -10.24 -6.11 40.21
N ASP A 278 -11.31 -5.32 40.14
CA ASP A 278 -12.54 -5.45 40.92
C ASP A 278 -13.73 -4.93 40.08
N GLU A 279 -14.92 -4.81 40.69
CA GLU A 279 -16.13 -4.34 40.01
C GLU A 279 -16.04 -2.86 39.57
N GLN A 280 -15.16 -2.08 40.19
CA GLN A 280 -14.99 -0.65 39.94
C GLN A 280 -13.74 -0.32 39.16
N SER A 281 -12.78 -1.25 39.02
CA SER A 281 -11.45 -0.98 38.51
C SER A 281 -11.05 -1.95 37.41
N SER A 282 -10.47 -1.43 36.33
CA SER A 282 -9.90 -2.23 35.25
C SER A 282 -8.60 -1.65 34.73
N LEU A 283 -7.70 -2.54 34.32
CA LEU A 283 -6.47 -2.23 33.61
C LEU A 283 -6.53 -2.89 32.24
N SER A 284 -6.23 -2.13 31.21
CA SER A 284 -6.07 -2.63 29.83
C SER A 284 -4.68 -2.26 29.33
N THR A 285 -3.92 -3.24 28.90
CA THR A 285 -2.57 -3.03 28.37
C THR A 285 -2.43 -3.72 27.04
N THR A 286 -1.98 -2.99 26.03
CA THR A 286 -1.74 -3.46 24.67
C THR A 286 -0.26 -3.31 24.35
N PHE A 287 0.40 -4.42 24.04
CA PHE A 287 1.71 -4.43 23.39
C PHE A 287 1.47 -4.62 21.91
N TYR A 288 2.20 -3.88 21.08
CA TYR A 288 2.01 -3.92 19.63
C TYR A 288 3.29 -3.61 18.87
N GLY A 289 3.32 -4.00 17.61
CA GLY A 289 4.43 -3.66 16.74
C GLY A 289 4.20 -4.04 15.29
N SER A 290 5.09 -3.54 14.45
CA SER A 290 5.14 -3.80 13.02
C SER A 290 6.58 -3.80 12.53
N LYS A 291 6.85 -4.65 11.56
CA LYS A 291 8.08 -4.63 10.77
C LYS A 291 7.70 -4.52 9.31
N GLY A 292 7.54 -3.29 8.84
CA GLY A 292 7.10 -2.99 7.48
C GLY A 292 8.26 -2.95 6.51
N ARG A 293 8.07 -3.55 5.33
CA ARG A 293 9.02 -3.53 4.21
C ARG A 293 8.28 -3.15 2.94
N GLY A 294 8.97 -2.43 2.07
CA GLY A 294 8.43 -2.07 0.77
C GLY A 294 8.91 -0.72 0.26
N GLY A 295 8.32 -0.33 -0.85
CA GLY A 295 8.67 0.90 -1.55
C GLY A 295 7.76 1.19 -2.72
N GLY A 296 8.17 2.16 -3.50
CA GLY A 296 7.51 2.51 -4.75
C GLY A 296 8.54 2.90 -5.79
N THR A 297 8.27 2.53 -7.04
CA THR A 297 9.17 2.79 -8.14
C THR A 297 8.82 4.06 -8.91
N GLY A 298 9.74 4.51 -9.73
CA GLY A 298 9.54 5.62 -10.64
C GLY A 298 10.69 5.73 -11.64
N PRO A 299 10.45 6.38 -12.77
CA PRO A 299 11.48 6.59 -13.77
C PRO A 299 12.55 7.55 -13.26
N MET A 300 13.77 7.41 -13.74
CA MET A 300 14.88 8.33 -13.50
C MET A 300 15.75 8.42 -14.73
N ASN A 301 16.13 9.63 -15.10
CA ASN A 301 17.18 9.89 -16.07
C ASN A 301 18.52 10.05 -15.33
N THR A 302 19.51 9.25 -15.68
CA THR A 302 20.77 9.22 -14.94
C THR A 302 21.71 10.38 -15.27
N ARG A 303 21.55 11.05 -16.42
CA ARG A 303 22.44 12.11 -16.86
C ARG A 303 21.96 13.52 -16.49
N ASP A 304 20.70 13.80 -16.67
CA ASP A 304 20.20 15.19 -16.55
C ASP A 304 19.90 15.62 -15.10
N THR A 305 19.88 14.68 -14.16
CA THR A 305 19.69 14.98 -12.72
C THR A 305 20.90 15.69 -12.10
N PHE A 306 22.07 15.64 -12.75
CA PHE A 306 23.32 16.25 -12.24
C PHE A 306 23.80 17.48 -13.01
N MET A 307 23.16 17.82 -14.12
CA MET A 307 23.61 18.87 -15.05
C MET A 307 22.51 19.86 -15.41
N GLY A 308 21.49 20.03 -14.58
CA GLY A 308 20.45 21.03 -14.77
C GLY A 308 20.98 22.44 -14.55
N ASP A 309 21.44 23.07 -15.62
CA ASP A 309 21.99 24.44 -15.60
C ASP A 309 20.91 25.52 -15.79
N ASP A 310 19.62 25.13 -15.90
CA ASP A 310 18.53 26.02 -16.22
C ASP A 310 17.35 26.01 -15.23
N GLY A 311 17.48 25.31 -14.10
CA GLY A 311 16.57 25.47 -12.96
C GLY A 311 15.11 25.07 -13.22
N VAL A 312 14.83 24.41 -14.32
CA VAL A 312 13.53 23.82 -14.60
C VAL A 312 13.59 22.36 -14.20
N ASP A 313 12.83 22.01 -13.17
CA ASP A 313 12.56 20.61 -12.77
C ASP A 313 11.80 19.93 -13.91
N ASP A 314 12.55 19.46 -14.91
CA ASP A 314 12.01 18.74 -16.04
C ASP A 314 11.66 17.30 -15.64
N TYR A 315 10.65 17.18 -14.80
CA TYR A 315 9.97 15.92 -14.52
C TYR A 315 9.51 15.24 -15.83
N TYR A 316 9.28 16.04 -16.87
CA TYR A 316 8.86 15.63 -18.22
C TYR A 316 9.99 15.09 -19.11
N LYS A 317 11.25 15.20 -18.72
CA LYS A 317 12.40 14.68 -19.49
C LYS A 317 12.72 13.21 -19.25
N TYR A 318 12.02 12.54 -18.36
CA TYR A 318 12.30 11.13 -18.08
C TYR A 318 12.02 10.22 -19.26
N PHE A 319 11.01 10.55 -20.04
CA PHE A 319 10.69 9.91 -21.31
C PHE A 319 10.36 10.99 -22.33
N ASN A 320 11.16 11.08 -23.38
CA ASN A 320 10.87 11.99 -24.48
C ASN A 320 9.54 11.57 -25.14
N PRO A 321 8.64 12.49 -25.49
CA PRO A 321 7.43 12.16 -26.28
C PRO A 321 7.70 11.34 -27.54
N ALA A 322 8.87 11.51 -28.19
CA ALA A 322 9.30 10.67 -29.31
C ALA A 322 9.55 9.20 -28.91
N GLU A 323 9.77 8.90 -27.63
CA GLU A 323 9.92 7.54 -27.08
C GLU A 323 8.60 7.04 -26.48
N MET A 324 7.56 7.88 -26.46
CA MET A 324 6.23 7.55 -25.97
C MET A 324 5.23 7.32 -27.11
N SER A 325 5.65 7.34 -28.37
CA SER A 325 4.67 7.32 -29.43
C SER A 325 4.90 6.27 -30.49
N ASP A 326 4.36 5.10 -30.22
CA ASP A 326 3.78 4.30 -31.31
C ASP A 326 2.39 4.84 -31.73
N GLY A 327 1.95 6.00 -31.24
CA GLY A 327 0.61 6.54 -31.37
C GLY A 327 -0.39 6.05 -30.31
N SER A 328 0.00 5.14 -29.42
CA SER A 328 -0.87 4.57 -28.37
C SER A 328 -1.01 5.47 -27.15
N GLY A 329 -0.13 6.43 -26.97
CA GLY A 329 -0.05 7.25 -25.76
C GLY A 329 0.57 6.53 -24.57
N THR A 330 1.24 5.38 -24.80
CA THR A 330 1.97 4.60 -23.81
C THR A 330 3.47 4.63 -24.12
N ILE A 331 4.31 4.13 -23.19
CA ILE A 331 5.77 4.12 -23.37
C ILE A 331 6.15 3.03 -24.39
N ASP A 332 6.88 3.41 -25.42
CA ASP A 332 7.54 2.48 -26.33
C ASP A 332 8.84 1.93 -25.69
N TRP A 333 8.68 0.82 -24.98
CA TRP A 333 9.81 0.19 -24.27
C TRP A 333 10.87 -0.38 -25.20
N THR A 334 10.49 -0.88 -26.36
CA THR A 334 11.46 -1.33 -27.37
C THR A 334 12.37 -0.17 -27.77
N GLN A 335 11.81 1.01 -27.98
CA GLN A 335 12.61 2.22 -28.28
C GLN A 335 13.44 2.67 -27.08
N VAL A 336 12.91 2.59 -25.86
CA VAL A 336 13.66 2.94 -24.63
C VAL A 336 14.86 2.01 -24.46
N ILE A 337 14.68 0.70 -24.65
CA ILE A 337 15.75 -0.30 -24.57
C ILE A 337 16.79 -0.04 -25.66
N ALA A 338 16.38 0.17 -26.91
CA ALA A 338 17.27 0.48 -28.02
C ALA A 338 18.08 1.76 -27.76
N ASN A 339 17.44 2.82 -27.24
CA ASN A 339 18.12 4.06 -26.89
C ASN A 339 19.12 3.89 -25.75
N ASN A 340 18.82 3.07 -24.75
CA ASN A 340 19.76 2.75 -23.69
C ASN A 340 20.98 1.98 -24.24
N GLN A 341 20.78 1.04 -25.14
CA GLN A 341 21.85 0.27 -25.79
C GLN A 341 22.72 1.16 -26.69
N GLN A 342 22.11 2.01 -27.53
CA GLN A 342 22.83 2.95 -28.38
C GLN A 342 23.58 3.98 -27.54
N TRP A 343 22.96 4.51 -26.51
CA TRP A 343 23.58 5.46 -25.59
C TRP A 343 24.84 4.87 -24.95
N SER A 344 24.80 3.62 -24.54
CA SER A 344 25.98 2.95 -23.96
C SER A 344 27.08 2.73 -24.98
N SER A 345 26.77 2.62 -26.28
CA SER A 345 27.78 2.48 -27.33
C SER A 345 28.41 3.80 -27.76
N ASP A 346 27.65 4.89 -27.74
CA ASP A 346 28.05 6.18 -28.32
C ASP A 346 28.49 7.21 -27.26
N SER A 347 28.30 6.93 -25.98
CA SER A 347 28.67 7.83 -24.89
C SER A 347 30.11 7.64 -24.46
N GLU A 348 30.75 8.72 -23.98
CA GLU A 348 32.00 8.61 -23.26
C GLU A 348 31.83 7.72 -22.02
N PHE A 349 32.80 6.89 -21.72
CA PHE A 349 32.80 6.06 -20.52
C PHE A 349 32.63 6.92 -19.28
N ASP A 350 31.72 6.53 -18.40
CA ASP A 350 31.66 7.12 -17.08
C ASP A 350 32.71 6.48 -16.18
N THR A 351 33.96 6.95 -16.31
CA THR A 351 35.09 6.43 -15.56
C THR A 351 34.99 6.59 -14.05
N THR A 352 33.93 7.29 -13.57
CA THR A 352 33.63 7.40 -12.14
C THR A 352 33.19 6.04 -11.56
N TYR A 353 32.58 5.19 -12.37
CA TYR A 353 31.98 3.93 -11.93
C TYR A 353 32.60 2.69 -12.57
N SER A 354 33.01 2.76 -13.82
CA SER A 354 33.64 1.64 -14.55
C SER A 354 34.41 2.14 -15.76
N ASP A 355 35.53 1.50 -16.04
CA ASP A 355 36.34 1.74 -17.25
C ASP A 355 35.77 0.97 -18.46
N ASP A 356 34.91 -0.02 -18.23
CA ASP A 356 34.47 -0.97 -19.25
C ASP A 356 32.93 -0.96 -19.47
N MET A 357 32.16 -0.34 -18.58
CA MET A 357 30.70 -0.40 -18.64
C MET A 357 30.09 0.98 -18.79
N HIS A 358 29.12 1.09 -19.69
CA HIS A 358 28.34 2.29 -19.90
C HIS A 358 27.11 2.31 -18.98
N ARG A 359 26.70 3.50 -18.62
CA ARG A 359 25.53 3.72 -17.80
C ARG A 359 24.28 3.81 -18.66
N SER A 360 23.21 3.10 -18.31
CA SER A 360 21.91 3.30 -18.95
C SER A 360 21.41 4.74 -18.73
N LYS A 361 20.88 5.37 -19.77
CA LYS A 361 20.35 6.73 -19.71
C LYS A 361 19.05 6.79 -18.92
N ARG A 362 18.18 5.79 -19.10
CA ARG A 362 16.88 5.68 -18.46
C ARG A 362 16.79 4.42 -17.65
N ILE A 363 16.36 4.59 -16.41
CA ILE A 363 16.25 3.51 -15.45
C ILE A 363 14.95 3.65 -14.65
N ILE A 364 14.46 2.56 -14.12
CA ILE A 364 13.43 2.54 -13.09
C ILE A 364 14.15 2.39 -11.75
N ARG A 365 13.96 3.36 -10.85
CA ARG A 365 14.51 3.32 -9.50
C ARG A 365 13.41 3.02 -8.49
N ALA A 366 13.73 2.37 -7.38
CA ALA A 366 12.85 2.25 -6.23
C ALA A 366 13.21 3.27 -5.14
N SER A 367 12.18 3.87 -4.54
CA SER A 367 12.27 4.53 -3.25
C SER A 367 11.81 3.53 -2.20
N VAL A 368 12.76 3.02 -1.42
CA VAL A 368 12.52 2.05 -0.37
C VAL A 368 12.17 2.76 0.92
N ASN A 369 11.11 2.29 1.58
CA ASN A 369 10.61 2.85 2.83
C ASN A 369 10.31 1.72 3.81
N HIS A 370 11.28 1.37 4.63
CA HIS A 370 11.15 0.38 5.69
C HIS A 370 10.73 1.05 7.00
N HIS A 371 9.92 0.35 7.78
CA HIS A 371 9.41 0.85 9.05
C HIS A 371 9.49 -0.23 10.10
N ASP A 372 10.13 0.04 11.23
CA ASP A 372 10.11 -0.80 12.41
C ASP A 372 9.57 0.02 13.57
N TRP A 373 8.46 -0.42 14.17
CA TRP A 373 7.89 0.24 15.32
C TRP A 373 7.30 -0.75 16.32
N THR A 374 7.39 -0.39 17.60
CA THR A 374 6.82 -1.12 18.71
C THR A 374 6.27 -0.15 19.73
N GLY A 375 5.29 -0.56 20.50
CA GLY A 375 4.73 0.29 21.53
C GLY A 375 3.96 -0.46 22.60
N VAL A 376 3.64 0.29 23.64
CA VAL A 376 2.77 -0.13 24.71
C VAL A 376 1.76 0.97 25.02
N LEU A 377 0.50 0.60 25.04
CA LEU A 377 -0.60 1.45 25.48
C LEU A 377 -1.21 0.82 26.71
N SER A 378 -1.27 1.54 27.84
CA SER A 378 -1.88 1.03 29.06
C SER A 378 -2.86 2.06 29.63
N THR A 379 -4.06 1.63 29.97
CA THR A 379 -5.12 2.47 30.51
C THR A 379 -5.72 1.84 31.76
N TYR A 380 -5.70 2.59 32.84
CA TYR A 380 -6.37 2.25 34.09
C TYR A 380 -7.65 3.07 34.24
N ASN A 381 -8.76 2.39 34.49
CA ASN A 381 -10.06 3.01 34.74
C ASN A 381 -10.53 2.65 36.14
N ARG A 382 -11.09 3.64 36.86
CA ARG A 382 -11.75 3.45 38.16
C ARG A 382 -13.02 4.27 38.27
N THR A 383 -14.13 3.62 38.61
CA THR A 383 -15.36 4.27 39.01
C THR A 383 -15.26 4.54 40.50
N ILE A 384 -15.16 5.81 40.90
CA ILE A 384 -15.05 6.22 42.32
C ILE A 384 -16.42 6.24 42.97
N ASN A 385 -17.40 6.76 42.22
CA ASN A 385 -18.83 6.75 42.59
C ASN A 385 -19.66 7.00 41.31
N ASP A 386 -20.99 7.10 41.44
CA ASP A 386 -21.92 7.25 40.31
C ASP A 386 -21.62 8.49 39.45
N ASN A 387 -21.06 9.53 40.03
CA ASN A 387 -20.79 10.81 39.37
C ASN A 387 -19.32 11.04 39.01
N LEU A 388 -18.44 10.18 39.46
CA LEU A 388 -16.98 10.39 39.28
C LEU A 388 -16.28 9.13 38.78
N LYS A 389 -15.70 9.24 37.59
CA LYS A 389 -14.82 8.22 37.00
C LYS A 389 -13.42 8.79 36.81
N PHE A 390 -12.42 8.01 37.15
CA PHE A 390 -11.03 8.33 36.96
C PHE A 390 -10.45 7.43 35.85
N THR A 391 -9.78 8.03 34.87
CA THR A 391 -9.06 7.33 33.82
C THR A 391 -7.67 7.92 33.70
N THR A 392 -6.65 7.08 33.67
CA THR A 392 -5.27 7.48 33.41
C THR A 392 -4.59 6.41 32.54
N GLY A 393 -3.55 6.80 31.82
CA GLY A 393 -2.86 5.86 30.95
C GLY A 393 -1.48 6.33 30.54
N VAL A 394 -0.77 5.43 29.87
CA VAL A 394 0.55 5.65 29.28
C VAL A 394 0.52 5.13 27.86
N ASP A 395 0.99 5.94 26.92
CA ASP A 395 1.28 5.55 25.54
C ASP A 395 2.77 5.78 25.30
N PHE A 396 3.49 4.69 25.04
CA PHE A 396 4.89 4.73 24.66
C PHE A 396 5.08 4.04 23.31
N ARG A 397 5.81 4.68 22.41
CA ARG A 397 6.08 4.18 21.07
C ARG A 397 7.51 4.45 20.66
N SER A 398 8.17 3.45 20.09
CA SER A 398 9.47 3.55 19.44
C SER A 398 9.28 3.32 17.94
N TYR A 399 9.91 4.13 17.13
CA TYR A 399 9.85 4.08 15.67
C TYR A 399 11.24 4.25 15.07
N ALA A 400 11.51 3.48 14.00
CA ALA A 400 12.67 3.65 13.14
C ALA A 400 12.22 3.52 11.68
N GLY A 401 12.50 4.54 10.86
CA GLY A 401 12.34 4.53 9.41
C GLY A 401 13.69 4.36 8.73
N GLU A 402 13.73 3.59 7.65
CA GLU A 402 14.88 3.44 6.77
C GLU A 402 14.47 3.77 5.34
N HIS A 403 15.11 4.78 4.76
CA HIS A 403 14.79 5.32 3.45
C HIS A 403 16.03 5.37 2.59
N TYR A 404 15.96 4.73 1.42
CA TYR A 404 17.03 4.77 0.43
C TYR A 404 16.48 4.56 -0.98
N ARG A 405 17.34 4.70 -1.97
CA ARG A 405 17.00 4.42 -3.36
C ARG A 405 17.83 3.25 -3.86
N GLU A 406 17.15 2.35 -4.57
CA GLU A 406 17.75 1.26 -5.34
C GLU A 406 17.54 1.48 -6.83
N VAL A 407 18.49 0.99 -7.62
CA VAL A 407 18.50 1.03 -9.10
C VAL A 407 18.72 -0.38 -9.62
#